data_705bd38b76f0a45bb9aca9d152340001
#
_entry.id   705bd38b76f0a45bb9aca9d152340001
#
_cell.length_a   1.000
_cell.length_b   1.000
_cell.length_c   1.000
_cell.angle_alpha   90.00
_cell.angle_beta   90.00
_cell.angle_gamma   90.00
#
_symmetry.space_group_name_H-M   'P 1'
#
loop_
_entity.id
_entity.type
_entity.pdbx_description
1 polymer ?
#
loop_
_entity_poly.entity_id
_entity_poly.type
_entity_poly.pdbx_seq_one_letter_code
_entity_poly.pdbx_strand_id
1 'polypeptide(L)'
;MKKIGMLTSGGDCQALNAAMRGVVKALAHNIDELEIYGFENGYKGLIYENYRILTSKDFSGILTKGGTILGSSRQPFKLMRVPDENGLDKVAAMKNTYKKLGLDCLVILGGNGTQKTANLLREEGLNVVHLPKTIDNDIYGTDVTFGFQSAINIATDAIDCIHTTAASHNRVFIVEVMGHKVGWLTLYAGVAGGADIILLPEIPYDIDKVVDAIHKRTKEGKGFTILAVAEGAISKEDAALSKKEYKKKLAKSKYPSVSYEVADRISERLGLDVRVAVPGHTQRGGSPCPYDRVLCTRLGSAAAKAIMDEDYGCMIAMVNGQTKKVPLADVAGKLKTVDPKSQMIKEAKRTGICFGD
;
A
#
# COMPACT_ATOMS: atom_id res chain seq x y z
N MET A 1 1.64 -27.77 22.15
CA MET A 1 0.59 -27.00 21.48
C MET A 1 1.13 -25.61 21.19
N LYS A 2 1.22 -25.21 19.91
CA LYS A 2 1.73 -23.90 19.48
C LYS A 2 0.55 -22.93 19.36
N LYS A 3 0.65 -21.73 19.98
CA LYS A 3 -0.42 -20.73 20.02
C LYS A 3 -0.02 -19.47 19.28
N ILE A 4 -0.66 -19.18 18.16
CA ILE A 4 -0.30 -18.08 17.26
C ILE A 4 -1.40 -17.03 17.25
N GLY A 5 -1.06 -15.81 17.65
CA GLY A 5 -1.91 -14.65 17.43
C GLY A 5 -1.76 -14.12 16.00
N MET A 6 -2.85 -13.72 15.36
CA MET A 6 -2.83 -13.16 14.00
C MET A 6 -3.73 -11.93 13.92
N LEU A 7 -3.23 -10.88 13.28
CA LEU A 7 -4.01 -9.67 13.04
C LEU A 7 -3.67 -8.99 11.71
N THR A 8 -4.66 -8.29 11.16
CA THR A 8 -4.54 -7.44 9.97
C THR A 8 -4.85 -6.00 10.34
N SER A 9 -3.95 -5.06 10.08
CA SER A 9 -4.10 -3.67 10.54
C SER A 9 -3.78 -2.64 9.44
N GLY A 10 -4.43 -1.49 9.54
CA GLY A 10 -4.33 -0.38 8.58
C GLY A 10 -5.33 -0.51 7.44
N GLY A 11 -5.07 0.14 6.31
CA GLY A 11 -5.88 -0.03 5.09
C GLY A 11 -5.82 -1.47 4.61
N ASP A 12 -6.91 -1.98 4.08
CA ASP A 12 -6.97 -3.32 3.50
C ASP A 12 -6.36 -3.40 2.09
N CYS A 13 -6.27 -4.59 1.57
CA CYS A 13 -5.98 -4.90 0.18
C CYS A 13 -6.58 -6.26 -0.18
N GLN A 14 -6.55 -6.58 -1.48
CA GLN A 14 -7.12 -7.82 -2.00
C GLN A 14 -6.49 -9.09 -1.44
N ALA A 15 -5.22 -9.04 -1.01
CA ALA A 15 -4.39 -10.23 -0.78
C ALA A 15 -4.22 -10.63 0.70
N LEU A 16 -4.86 -9.93 1.65
CA LEU A 16 -4.72 -10.22 3.10
C LEU A 16 -5.12 -11.65 3.45
N ASN A 17 -6.27 -12.11 2.97
CA ASN A 17 -6.74 -13.46 3.22
C ASN A 17 -5.80 -14.52 2.62
N ALA A 18 -5.24 -14.28 1.44
CA ALA A 18 -4.27 -15.16 0.80
C ALA A 18 -2.99 -15.29 1.65
N ALA A 19 -2.50 -14.19 2.23
CA ALA A 19 -1.32 -14.20 3.09
C ALA A 19 -1.57 -14.95 4.40
N MET A 20 -2.68 -14.67 5.09
CA MET A 20 -3.07 -15.41 6.31
C MET A 20 -3.19 -16.91 6.03
N ARG A 21 -3.86 -17.26 4.91
CA ARG A 21 -3.97 -18.67 4.48
C ARG A 21 -2.60 -19.30 4.28
N GLY A 22 -1.66 -18.60 3.64
CA GLY A 22 -0.30 -19.11 3.42
C GLY A 22 0.40 -19.48 4.73
N VAL A 23 0.31 -18.60 5.74
CA VAL A 23 0.86 -18.87 7.08
C VAL A 23 0.20 -20.10 7.72
N VAL A 24 -1.12 -20.08 7.83
CA VAL A 24 -1.85 -21.13 8.59
C VAL A 24 -1.77 -22.48 7.92
N LYS A 25 -1.85 -22.54 6.57
CA LYS A 25 -1.71 -23.83 5.86
C LYS A 25 -0.32 -24.43 6.05
N ALA A 26 0.73 -23.61 6.03
CA ALA A 26 2.09 -24.10 6.26
C ALA A 26 2.31 -24.55 7.71
N LEU A 27 1.80 -23.81 8.71
CA LEU A 27 1.86 -24.22 10.11
C LEU A 27 1.08 -25.52 10.36
N ALA A 28 -0.18 -25.59 9.93
CA ALA A 28 -1.05 -26.75 10.17
C ALA A 28 -0.61 -28.02 9.44
N HIS A 29 0.25 -27.92 8.41
CA HIS A 29 0.84 -29.07 7.74
C HIS A 29 2.05 -29.63 8.50
N ASN A 30 2.71 -28.81 9.31
CA ASN A 30 3.97 -29.17 9.97
C ASN A 30 3.88 -29.22 11.51
N ILE A 31 2.77 -28.83 12.11
CA ILE A 31 2.54 -28.78 13.56
C ILE A 31 1.22 -29.46 13.88
N ASP A 32 1.28 -30.55 14.64
CA ASP A 32 0.08 -31.36 15.00
C ASP A 32 -0.87 -30.59 15.93
N GLU A 33 -0.33 -29.89 16.93
CA GLU A 33 -1.09 -29.14 17.92
C GLU A 33 -0.92 -27.62 17.68
N LEU A 34 -1.88 -27.00 16.98
CA LEU A 34 -1.87 -25.59 16.59
C LEU A 34 -3.19 -24.91 16.97
N GLU A 35 -3.09 -23.80 17.69
CA GLU A 35 -4.21 -22.88 17.93
C GLU A 35 -3.92 -21.51 17.28
N ILE A 36 -4.89 -20.96 16.55
CA ILE A 36 -4.81 -19.64 15.92
C ILE A 36 -5.79 -18.70 16.59
N TYR A 37 -5.29 -17.62 17.19
CA TYR A 37 -6.07 -16.53 17.76
C TYR A 37 -6.16 -15.39 16.76
N GLY A 38 -7.27 -15.30 16.03
CA GLY A 38 -7.52 -14.21 15.08
C GLY A 38 -8.07 -12.97 15.78
N PHE A 39 -7.25 -11.93 15.96
CA PHE A 39 -7.68 -10.66 16.57
C PHE A 39 -8.49 -9.83 15.57
N GLU A 40 -9.71 -9.46 15.96
CA GLU A 40 -10.62 -8.70 15.12
C GLU A 40 -10.26 -7.21 15.09
N ASN A 41 -10.38 -6.61 13.90
CA ASN A 41 -10.09 -5.19 13.69
C ASN A 41 -8.65 -4.77 14.08
N GLY A 42 -7.69 -5.67 13.84
CA GLY A 42 -6.27 -5.39 13.99
C GLY A 42 -5.82 -5.20 15.44
N TYR A 43 -4.96 -4.21 15.69
CA TYR A 43 -4.47 -3.93 17.05
C TYR A 43 -5.60 -3.62 18.04
N LYS A 44 -6.75 -3.14 17.58
CA LYS A 44 -7.91 -2.92 18.45
C LYS A 44 -8.34 -4.21 19.12
N GLY A 45 -8.39 -5.31 18.35
CA GLY A 45 -8.69 -6.63 18.90
C GLY A 45 -7.69 -7.11 19.95
N LEU A 46 -6.40 -6.87 19.71
CA LEU A 46 -5.34 -7.24 20.66
C LEU A 46 -5.38 -6.38 21.93
N ILE A 47 -5.73 -5.09 21.83
CA ILE A 47 -5.84 -4.16 22.97
C ILE A 47 -7.02 -4.54 23.86
N TYR A 48 -8.18 -4.85 23.28
CA TYR A 48 -9.45 -5.05 24.00
C TYR A 48 -9.86 -6.52 24.12
N GLU A 49 -8.94 -7.47 23.87
CA GLU A 49 -9.17 -8.92 23.95
C GLU A 49 -10.32 -9.41 23.07
N ASN A 50 -10.53 -8.78 21.90
CA ASN A 50 -11.53 -9.22 20.94
C ASN A 50 -10.90 -10.10 19.86
N TYR A 51 -11.10 -11.43 19.98
CA TYR A 51 -10.52 -12.44 19.12
C TYR A 51 -11.45 -13.63 18.91
N ARG A 52 -11.16 -14.39 17.87
CA ARG A 52 -11.77 -15.71 17.63
C ARG A 52 -10.68 -16.79 17.59
N ILE A 53 -10.97 -17.97 18.15
CA ILE A 53 -10.13 -19.14 17.94
C ILE A 53 -10.49 -19.72 16.58
N LEU A 54 -9.50 -19.86 15.70
CA LEU A 54 -9.65 -20.30 14.33
C LEU A 54 -8.91 -21.61 14.10
N THR A 55 -9.41 -22.40 13.18
CA THR A 55 -8.83 -23.68 12.75
C THR A 55 -8.34 -23.56 11.31
N SER A 56 -7.57 -24.53 10.83
CA SER A 56 -7.14 -24.58 9.43
C SER A 56 -8.30 -24.62 8.44
N LYS A 57 -9.50 -25.01 8.87
CA LYS A 57 -10.73 -25.01 8.05
C LYS A 57 -11.20 -23.59 7.72
N ASP A 58 -11.06 -22.65 8.67
CA ASP A 58 -11.46 -21.26 8.49
C ASP A 58 -10.62 -20.53 7.41
N PHE A 59 -9.44 -21.08 7.11
CA PHE A 59 -8.55 -20.59 6.06
C PHE A 59 -8.69 -21.35 4.73
N SER A 60 -9.66 -22.25 4.62
CA SER A 60 -10.00 -22.91 3.37
C SER A 60 -10.92 -22.02 2.53
N GLY A 61 -10.72 -22.02 1.18
CA GLY A 61 -11.54 -21.22 0.25
C GLY A 61 -11.28 -19.72 0.25
N ILE A 62 -10.39 -19.18 1.09
CA ILE A 62 -10.15 -17.73 1.18
C ILE A 62 -9.01 -17.20 0.29
N LEU A 63 -8.32 -18.06 -0.47
CA LEU A 63 -7.21 -17.66 -1.35
C LEU A 63 -7.60 -16.57 -2.37
N THR A 64 -8.82 -16.67 -2.88
CA THR A 64 -9.36 -15.76 -3.90
C THR A 64 -10.30 -14.69 -3.32
N LYS A 65 -10.56 -14.74 -2.02
CA LYS A 65 -11.45 -13.81 -1.33
C LYS A 65 -10.69 -12.55 -0.94
N GLY A 66 -11.10 -11.41 -1.50
CA GLY A 66 -10.53 -10.10 -1.16
C GLY A 66 -10.84 -9.63 0.26
N GLY A 67 -10.18 -8.55 0.66
CA GLY A 67 -10.29 -8.01 2.01
C GLY A 67 -9.69 -8.92 3.09
N THR A 68 -10.22 -8.87 4.29
CA THR A 68 -9.74 -9.65 5.45
C THR A 68 -10.89 -10.24 6.25
N ILE A 69 -10.79 -11.54 6.57
CA ILE A 69 -11.76 -12.24 7.44
C ILE A 69 -11.68 -11.80 8.90
N LEU A 70 -10.59 -11.11 9.30
CA LEU A 70 -10.38 -10.60 10.66
C LEU A 70 -10.83 -9.14 10.82
N GLY A 71 -11.20 -8.47 9.71
CA GLY A 71 -11.42 -7.04 9.74
C GLY A 71 -10.11 -6.26 9.97
N SER A 72 -10.17 -4.95 9.82
CA SER A 72 -9.01 -4.07 9.99
C SER A 72 -9.43 -2.71 10.55
N SER A 73 -8.56 -2.09 11.33
CA SER A 73 -8.72 -0.72 11.77
C SER A 73 -7.41 0.05 11.73
N ARG A 74 -7.51 1.38 11.67
CA ARG A 74 -6.35 2.26 11.76
C ARG A 74 -6.11 2.64 13.21
N GLN A 75 -4.96 2.22 13.75
CA GLN A 75 -4.45 2.67 15.04
C GLN A 75 -3.15 3.45 14.79
N PRO A 76 -3.19 4.80 14.86
CA PRO A 76 -2.01 5.61 14.57
C PRO A 76 -0.86 5.29 15.53
N PHE A 77 0.32 4.97 14.99
CA PHE A 77 1.51 4.64 15.79
C PHE A 77 1.82 5.71 16.86
N LYS A 78 1.66 6.99 16.53
CA LYS A 78 1.89 8.10 17.47
C LYS A 78 1.02 8.04 18.72
N LEU A 79 -0.13 7.38 18.64
CA LEU A 79 -1.10 7.26 19.74
C LEU A 79 -0.98 5.92 20.49
N MET A 80 -0.04 5.03 20.12
CA MET A 80 0.09 3.73 20.79
C MET A 80 0.54 3.84 22.24
N ARG A 81 1.44 4.79 22.55
CA ARG A 81 1.88 5.06 23.92
C ARG A 81 1.03 6.13 24.66
N VAL A 82 -0.02 6.62 24.03
CA VAL A 82 -0.98 7.53 24.64
C VAL A 82 -2.15 6.70 25.17
N PRO A 83 -2.51 6.78 26.46
CA PRO A 83 -3.69 6.10 27.00
C PRO A 83 -4.95 6.41 26.18
N ASP A 84 -5.91 5.50 26.19
CA ASP A 84 -7.20 5.74 25.57
C ASP A 84 -8.09 6.66 26.45
N GLU A 85 -9.32 6.89 26.01
CA GLU A 85 -10.30 7.75 26.69
C GLU A 85 -10.62 7.28 28.12
N ASN A 86 -10.41 6.00 28.43
CA ASN A 86 -10.63 5.39 29.71
C ASN A 86 -9.33 5.27 30.55
N GLY A 87 -8.23 5.85 30.09
CA GLY A 87 -6.93 5.79 30.74
C GLY A 87 -6.17 4.47 30.53
N LEU A 88 -6.61 3.60 29.59
CA LEU A 88 -5.96 2.31 29.33
C LEU A 88 -4.62 2.53 28.61
N ASP A 89 -3.55 1.99 29.18
CA ASP A 89 -2.26 1.83 28.47
C ASP A 89 -2.38 0.70 27.43
N LYS A 90 -2.43 1.12 26.17
CA LYS A 90 -2.63 0.20 25.04
C LYS A 90 -1.49 -0.81 24.88
N VAL A 91 -0.25 -0.40 25.15
CA VAL A 91 0.93 -1.28 25.03
C VAL A 91 0.90 -2.32 26.13
N ALA A 92 0.63 -1.89 27.38
CA ALA A 92 0.46 -2.81 28.50
C ALA A 92 -0.71 -3.78 28.28
N ALA A 93 -1.85 -3.30 27.74
CA ALA A 93 -3.01 -4.13 27.40
C ALA A 93 -2.64 -5.22 26.36
N MET A 94 -1.96 -4.87 25.28
CA MET A 94 -1.51 -5.84 24.26
C MET A 94 -0.57 -6.89 24.85
N LYS A 95 0.37 -6.49 25.71
CA LYS A 95 1.28 -7.42 26.44
C LYS A 95 0.51 -8.36 27.36
N ASN A 96 -0.48 -7.84 28.07
CA ASN A 96 -1.31 -8.63 29.00
C ASN A 96 -2.13 -9.66 28.21
N THR A 97 -2.76 -9.27 27.09
CA THR A 97 -3.49 -10.20 26.23
C THR A 97 -2.58 -11.30 25.69
N TYR A 98 -1.38 -10.94 25.21
CA TYR A 98 -0.39 -11.90 24.74
C TYR A 98 -0.02 -12.93 25.81
N LYS A 99 0.30 -12.47 27.02
CA LYS A 99 0.67 -13.34 28.16
C LYS A 99 -0.51 -14.17 28.66
N LYS A 100 -1.68 -13.58 28.81
CA LYS A 100 -2.90 -14.25 29.29
C LYS A 100 -3.30 -15.43 28.41
N LEU A 101 -3.17 -15.27 27.09
CA LEU A 101 -3.48 -16.32 26.12
C LEU A 101 -2.32 -17.33 25.96
N GLY A 102 -1.15 -17.02 26.49
CA GLY A 102 0.04 -17.85 26.34
C GLY A 102 0.49 -17.96 24.88
N LEU A 103 0.43 -16.85 24.14
CA LEU A 103 0.83 -16.83 22.73
C LEU A 103 2.33 -17.04 22.58
N ASP A 104 2.73 -17.88 21.64
CA ASP A 104 4.13 -18.08 21.26
C ASP A 104 4.63 -16.99 20.31
N CYS A 105 3.75 -16.47 19.44
CA CYS A 105 4.09 -15.46 18.44
C CYS A 105 2.87 -14.66 17.99
N LEU A 106 3.08 -13.42 17.57
CA LEU A 106 2.13 -12.59 16.84
C LEU A 106 2.53 -12.49 15.36
N VAL A 107 1.66 -12.91 14.46
CA VAL A 107 1.77 -12.67 13.02
C VAL A 107 1.00 -11.39 12.69
N ILE A 108 1.70 -10.37 12.24
CA ILE A 108 1.14 -9.04 12.03
C ILE A 108 1.22 -8.69 10.55
N LEU A 109 0.05 -8.54 9.91
CA LEU A 109 -0.05 -8.16 8.50
C LEU A 109 -0.45 -6.69 8.40
N GLY A 110 0.41 -5.86 7.79
CA GLY A 110 0.08 -4.45 7.68
C GLY A 110 1.12 -3.58 6.99
N GLY A 111 0.77 -2.30 6.80
CA GLY A 111 1.60 -1.29 6.17
C GLY A 111 2.61 -0.66 7.13
N ASN A 112 3.24 0.44 6.70
CA ASN A 112 4.32 1.12 7.42
C ASN A 112 3.97 1.49 8.87
N GLY A 113 2.75 2.01 9.13
CA GLY A 113 2.30 2.32 10.49
C GLY A 113 2.18 1.08 11.37
N THR A 114 1.64 -0.02 10.81
CA THR A 114 1.50 -1.31 11.47
C THR A 114 2.85 -1.93 11.78
N GLN A 115 3.82 -1.82 10.86
CA GLN A 115 5.19 -2.29 11.05
C GLN A 115 5.90 -1.58 12.21
N LYS A 116 5.69 -0.26 12.37
CA LYS A 116 6.22 0.49 13.53
C LYS A 116 5.69 -0.05 14.85
N THR A 117 4.40 -0.36 14.91
CA THR A 117 3.79 -0.93 16.11
C THR A 117 4.27 -2.38 16.33
N ALA A 118 4.46 -3.17 15.27
CA ALA A 118 5.06 -4.50 15.36
C ALA A 118 6.48 -4.44 15.96
N ASN A 119 7.31 -3.49 15.51
CA ASN A 119 8.63 -3.27 16.09
C ASN A 119 8.56 -2.80 17.55
N LEU A 120 7.62 -1.92 17.89
CA LEU A 120 7.38 -1.54 19.28
C LEU A 120 7.06 -2.75 20.17
N LEU A 121 6.18 -3.66 19.73
CA LEU A 121 5.87 -4.87 20.49
C LEU A 121 7.07 -5.81 20.62
N ARG A 122 7.92 -5.90 19.58
CA ARG A 122 9.20 -6.61 19.65
C ARG A 122 10.12 -6.01 20.72
N GLU A 123 10.24 -4.69 20.76
CA GLU A 123 11.04 -3.98 21.79
C GLU A 123 10.49 -4.20 23.21
N GLU A 124 9.18 -4.39 23.32
CA GLU A 124 8.49 -4.74 24.58
C GLU A 124 8.60 -6.25 24.94
N GLY A 125 9.37 -7.03 24.17
CA GLY A 125 9.69 -8.42 24.44
C GLY A 125 8.69 -9.44 23.90
N LEU A 126 7.82 -9.07 22.95
CA LEU A 126 6.91 -10.00 22.30
C LEU A 126 7.57 -10.62 21.04
N ASN A 127 7.30 -11.90 20.82
CA ASN A 127 7.68 -12.58 19.59
C ASN A 127 6.76 -12.14 18.44
N VAL A 128 7.31 -11.52 17.42
CA VAL A 128 6.56 -10.94 16.30
C VAL A 128 7.16 -11.38 14.97
N VAL A 129 6.30 -11.76 14.03
CA VAL A 129 6.62 -11.93 12.61
C VAL A 129 5.72 -11.00 11.80
N HIS A 130 6.30 -10.14 10.98
CA HIS A 130 5.58 -9.16 10.17
C HIS A 130 5.52 -9.55 8.69
N LEU A 131 4.35 -9.35 8.07
CA LEU A 131 4.16 -9.50 6.62
C LEU A 131 3.82 -8.16 5.98
N PRO A 132 4.56 -7.74 4.92
CA PRO A 132 4.47 -6.40 4.36
C PRO A 132 3.24 -6.25 3.45
N LYS A 133 2.16 -5.69 3.98
CA LYS A 133 0.88 -5.44 3.31
C LYS A 133 0.74 -3.95 2.99
N THR A 134 0.65 -3.61 1.72
CA THR A 134 0.15 -2.32 1.23
C THR A 134 0.00 -2.34 -0.28
N ILE A 135 -0.93 -1.59 -0.82
CA ILE A 135 -1.02 -1.32 -2.26
C ILE A 135 0.00 -0.27 -2.72
N ASP A 136 0.58 0.49 -1.80
CA ASP A 136 1.45 1.62 -2.09
C ASP A 136 2.90 1.20 -2.39
N ASN A 137 3.29 -0.05 -2.06
CA ASN A 137 4.65 -0.60 -2.18
C ASN A 137 5.73 0.25 -1.46
N ASP A 138 5.35 0.88 -0.34
CA ASP A 138 6.14 1.87 0.39
C ASP A 138 6.97 1.31 1.56
N ILE A 139 6.95 -0.02 1.77
CA ILE A 139 7.67 -0.67 2.88
C ILE A 139 9.13 -0.90 2.50
N TYR A 140 10.03 -0.31 3.29
CA TYR A 140 11.47 -0.47 3.10
C TYR A 140 11.93 -1.91 3.43
N GLY A 141 12.92 -2.40 2.68
CA GLY A 141 13.51 -3.72 2.91
C GLY A 141 12.83 -4.87 2.17
N THR A 142 11.83 -4.59 1.34
CA THR A 142 11.21 -5.57 0.43
C THR A 142 11.07 -5.00 -0.98
N ASP A 143 11.27 -5.82 -2.01
CA ASP A 143 11.09 -5.41 -3.40
C ASP A 143 9.61 -5.14 -3.71
N VAL A 144 8.73 -5.96 -3.14
CA VAL A 144 7.29 -5.89 -3.40
C VAL A 144 6.49 -6.19 -2.13
N THR A 145 5.38 -5.47 -1.97
CA THR A 145 4.36 -5.71 -0.95
C THR A 145 3.17 -6.42 -1.56
N PHE A 146 2.53 -7.32 -0.82
CA PHE A 146 1.32 -7.95 -1.33
C PHE A 146 0.11 -6.99 -1.29
N GLY A 147 -0.71 -7.07 -2.33
CA GLY A 147 -1.77 -6.13 -2.67
C GLY A 147 -1.35 -5.11 -3.74
N PHE A 148 -0.07 -4.86 -3.94
CA PHE A 148 0.45 -3.91 -4.91
C PHE A 148 0.13 -4.31 -6.35
N GLN A 149 0.40 -5.56 -6.75
CA GLN A 149 0.14 -6.02 -8.11
C GLN A 149 -1.36 -6.08 -8.44
N SER A 150 -2.18 -6.46 -7.48
CA SER A 150 -3.64 -6.44 -7.66
C SER A 150 -4.16 -5.01 -7.84
N ALA A 151 -3.60 -4.05 -7.11
CA ALA A 151 -3.96 -2.65 -7.26
C ALA A 151 -3.47 -2.05 -8.59
N ILE A 152 -2.28 -2.46 -9.08
CA ILE A 152 -1.80 -2.08 -10.42
C ILE A 152 -2.81 -2.52 -11.48
N ASN A 153 -3.27 -3.78 -11.44
CA ASN A 153 -4.24 -4.28 -12.42
C ASN A 153 -5.49 -3.39 -12.46
N ILE A 154 -6.08 -3.09 -11.30
CA ILE A 154 -7.30 -2.25 -11.24
C ILE A 154 -7.04 -0.83 -11.71
N ALA A 155 -5.91 -0.23 -11.33
CA ALA A 155 -5.55 1.11 -11.80
C ALA A 155 -5.27 1.14 -13.30
N THR A 156 -4.65 0.09 -13.86
CA THR A 156 -4.41 -0.07 -15.30
C THR A 156 -5.74 -0.24 -16.04
N ASP A 157 -6.63 -1.13 -15.57
CA ASP A 157 -7.96 -1.31 -16.16
C ASP A 157 -8.75 0.00 -16.21
N ALA A 158 -8.63 0.84 -15.18
CA ALA A 158 -9.26 2.16 -15.18
C ALA A 158 -8.66 3.09 -16.25
N ILE A 159 -7.34 3.08 -16.44
CA ILE A 159 -6.66 3.85 -17.49
C ILE A 159 -7.09 3.33 -18.88
N ASP A 160 -7.13 2.02 -19.09
CA ASP A 160 -7.55 1.39 -20.35
C ASP A 160 -8.97 1.76 -20.73
N CYS A 161 -9.90 1.76 -19.75
CA CYS A 161 -11.27 2.22 -19.96
C CYS A 161 -11.33 3.69 -20.40
N ILE A 162 -10.45 4.54 -19.86
CA ILE A 162 -10.37 5.96 -20.21
C ILE A 162 -9.79 6.15 -21.62
N HIS A 163 -8.85 5.33 -22.06
CA HIS A 163 -8.26 5.43 -23.40
C HIS A 163 -9.31 5.47 -24.51
N THR A 164 -10.29 4.57 -24.47
CA THR A 164 -11.31 4.47 -25.52
C THR A 164 -12.19 5.70 -25.61
N THR A 165 -12.60 6.24 -24.47
CA THR A 165 -13.42 7.45 -24.43
C THR A 165 -12.60 8.72 -24.75
N ALA A 166 -11.34 8.78 -24.32
CA ALA A 166 -10.43 9.88 -24.62
C ALA A 166 -10.20 10.00 -26.14
N ALA A 167 -9.95 8.86 -26.82
CA ALA A 167 -9.79 8.81 -28.27
C ALA A 167 -11.06 9.24 -29.02
N SER A 168 -12.25 8.82 -28.52
CA SER A 168 -13.53 9.17 -29.17
C SER A 168 -13.85 10.66 -29.11
N HIS A 169 -13.36 11.36 -28.12
CA HIS A 169 -13.71 12.77 -27.88
C HIS A 169 -12.57 13.77 -28.06
N ASN A 170 -11.37 13.30 -28.41
CA ASN A 170 -10.17 14.13 -28.53
C ASN A 170 -9.93 15.02 -27.30
N ARG A 171 -9.94 14.41 -26.11
CA ARG A 171 -9.86 15.12 -24.83
C ARG A 171 -8.60 14.80 -24.04
N VAL A 172 -8.31 15.66 -23.10
CA VAL A 172 -7.32 15.38 -22.04
C VAL A 172 -8.03 14.73 -20.86
N PHE A 173 -7.53 13.59 -20.42
CA PHE A 173 -8.02 12.89 -19.22
C PHE A 173 -6.92 12.74 -18.18
N ILE A 174 -7.30 12.92 -16.93
CA ILE A 174 -6.47 12.64 -15.77
C ILE A 174 -7.08 11.46 -15.03
N VAL A 175 -6.28 10.43 -14.76
CA VAL A 175 -6.65 9.32 -13.87
C VAL A 175 -5.85 9.47 -12.59
N GLU A 176 -6.54 9.73 -11.46
CA GLU A 176 -5.91 9.84 -10.16
C GLU A 176 -5.68 8.47 -9.56
N VAL A 177 -4.44 8.17 -9.21
CA VAL A 177 -4.02 6.86 -8.68
C VAL A 177 -3.60 7.00 -7.23
N MET A 178 -4.03 6.06 -6.37
CA MET A 178 -3.62 5.99 -4.97
C MET A 178 -2.11 5.75 -4.83
N GLY A 179 -1.57 5.85 -3.64
CA GLY A 179 -0.14 5.67 -3.33
C GLY A 179 0.32 6.51 -2.15
N HIS A 180 -0.57 7.32 -1.59
CA HIS A 180 -0.34 8.20 -0.45
C HIS A 180 0.87 9.13 -0.67
N LYS A 181 2.07 8.75 -0.19
CA LYS A 181 3.29 9.59 -0.25
C LYS A 181 4.30 9.14 -1.29
N VAL A 182 4.03 8.06 -1.99
CA VAL A 182 4.94 7.46 -2.95
C VAL A 182 4.25 7.19 -4.29
N GLY A 183 4.99 7.24 -5.36
CA GLY A 183 4.48 7.14 -6.72
C GLY A 183 4.53 5.75 -7.34
N TRP A 184 4.87 4.69 -6.59
CA TRP A 184 5.04 3.35 -7.16
C TRP A 184 3.81 2.87 -7.94
N LEU A 185 2.61 2.97 -7.34
CA LEU A 185 1.38 2.50 -7.98
C LEU A 185 1.08 3.28 -9.25
N THR A 186 1.22 4.61 -9.20
CA THR A 186 0.99 5.49 -10.35
C THR A 186 2.01 5.25 -11.46
N LEU A 187 3.29 5.05 -11.11
CA LEU A 187 4.34 4.76 -12.08
C LEU A 187 4.04 3.48 -12.86
N TYR A 188 3.76 2.40 -12.15
CA TYR A 188 3.52 1.10 -12.78
C TYR A 188 2.21 1.07 -13.56
N ALA A 189 1.12 1.58 -12.99
CA ALA A 189 -0.17 1.64 -13.69
C ALA A 189 -0.14 2.60 -14.89
N GLY A 190 0.54 3.75 -14.75
CA GLY A 190 0.68 4.72 -15.84
C GLY A 190 1.50 4.19 -17.01
N VAL A 191 2.61 3.49 -16.74
CA VAL A 191 3.40 2.85 -17.80
C VAL A 191 2.63 1.69 -18.42
N ALA A 192 2.00 0.83 -17.63
CA ALA A 192 1.23 -0.31 -18.12
C ALA A 192 0.00 0.12 -18.94
N GLY A 193 -0.71 1.16 -18.50
CA GLY A 193 -1.88 1.71 -19.19
C GLY A 193 -1.53 2.72 -20.28
N GLY A 194 -0.24 2.92 -20.63
CA GLY A 194 0.17 3.80 -21.72
C GLY A 194 -0.15 5.29 -21.49
N ALA A 195 -0.06 5.77 -20.26
CA ALA A 195 -0.21 7.19 -19.96
C ALA A 195 0.90 8.00 -20.64
N ASP A 196 0.54 9.15 -21.20
CA ASP A 196 1.47 10.05 -21.88
C ASP A 196 2.26 10.92 -20.90
N ILE A 197 1.65 11.18 -19.74
CA ILE A 197 2.23 11.99 -18.66
C ILE A 197 1.99 11.25 -17.34
N ILE A 198 3.02 11.15 -16.49
CA ILE A 198 2.95 10.53 -15.17
C ILE A 198 3.47 11.52 -14.14
N LEU A 199 2.63 11.93 -13.18
CA LEU A 199 3.02 12.86 -12.11
C LEU A 199 3.15 12.11 -10.78
N LEU A 200 4.33 12.20 -10.17
CA LEU A 200 4.71 11.47 -8.96
C LEU A 200 5.06 12.40 -7.79
N PRO A 201 4.87 12.00 -6.53
CA PRO A 201 5.28 12.79 -5.37
C PRO A 201 6.79 13.05 -5.33
N GLU A 202 7.60 12.10 -5.83
CA GLU A 202 9.06 12.14 -5.80
C GLU A 202 9.67 13.02 -6.91
N ILE A 203 8.87 13.41 -7.90
CA ILE A 203 9.28 14.29 -9.01
C ILE A 203 8.31 15.49 -9.01
N PRO A 204 8.63 16.58 -8.28
CA PRO A 204 7.79 17.77 -8.29
C PRO A 204 7.61 18.32 -9.70
N TYR A 205 6.35 18.41 -10.14
CA TYR A 205 6.03 18.79 -11.51
C TYR A 205 6.02 20.32 -11.69
N ASP A 206 6.40 20.72 -12.89
CA ASP A 206 6.22 22.05 -13.45
C ASP A 206 5.03 22.00 -14.39
N ILE A 207 4.00 22.79 -14.10
CA ILE A 207 2.78 22.76 -14.91
C ILE A 207 3.03 23.22 -16.35
N ASP A 208 4.01 24.09 -16.57
CA ASP A 208 4.33 24.56 -17.93
C ASP A 208 4.94 23.42 -18.75
N LYS A 209 5.74 22.52 -18.14
CA LYS A 209 6.24 21.32 -18.79
C LYS A 209 5.13 20.32 -19.14
N VAL A 210 4.12 20.20 -18.28
CA VAL A 210 2.93 19.38 -18.55
C VAL A 210 2.16 19.94 -19.73
N VAL A 211 1.93 21.25 -19.76
CA VAL A 211 1.24 21.97 -20.84
C VAL A 211 2.01 21.85 -22.16
N ASP A 212 3.33 22.04 -22.14
CA ASP A 212 4.20 21.88 -23.31
C ASP A 212 4.12 20.46 -23.89
N ALA A 213 4.10 19.43 -23.03
CA ALA A 213 3.97 18.04 -23.46
C ALA A 213 2.62 17.80 -24.17
N ILE A 214 1.52 18.30 -23.62
CA ILE A 214 0.18 18.21 -24.25
C ILE A 214 0.17 18.95 -25.59
N HIS A 215 0.69 20.16 -25.62
CA HIS A 215 0.73 20.99 -26.83
C HIS A 215 1.57 20.35 -27.95
N LYS A 216 2.73 19.78 -27.60
CA LYS A 216 3.57 19.03 -28.55
C LYS A 216 2.80 17.87 -29.17
N ARG A 217 2.10 17.07 -28.35
CA ARG A 217 1.28 15.95 -28.80
C ARG A 217 0.18 16.38 -29.77
N THR A 218 -0.52 17.47 -29.43
CA THR A 218 -1.55 18.04 -30.31
C THR A 218 -0.97 18.47 -31.66
N LYS A 219 0.21 19.11 -31.68
CA LYS A 219 0.92 19.47 -32.90
C LYS A 219 1.35 18.25 -33.75
N GLU A 220 1.66 17.17 -33.10
CA GLU A 220 2.00 15.88 -33.75
C GLU A 220 0.76 15.11 -34.26
N GLY A 221 -0.44 15.71 -34.16
CA GLY A 221 -1.69 15.11 -34.62
C GLY A 221 -2.29 14.09 -33.64
N LYS A 222 -1.82 14.02 -32.40
CA LYS A 222 -2.41 13.19 -31.34
C LYS A 222 -3.68 13.84 -30.83
N GLY A 223 -4.83 13.21 -31.01
CA GLY A 223 -6.12 13.79 -30.68
C GLY A 223 -6.43 13.84 -29.17
N PHE A 224 -5.79 13.00 -28.35
CA PHE A 224 -6.03 12.92 -26.91
C PHE A 224 -4.74 12.78 -26.11
N THR A 225 -4.83 13.02 -24.80
CA THR A 225 -3.72 12.82 -23.86
C THR A 225 -4.24 12.24 -22.55
N ILE A 226 -3.54 11.21 -22.04
CA ILE A 226 -3.82 10.57 -20.76
C ILE A 226 -2.73 10.95 -19.75
N LEU A 227 -3.16 11.46 -18.60
CA LEU A 227 -2.29 11.70 -17.45
C LEU A 227 -2.61 10.69 -16.35
N ALA A 228 -1.61 9.98 -15.84
CA ALA A 228 -1.69 9.25 -14.58
C ALA A 228 -1.10 10.15 -13.48
N VAL A 229 -1.90 10.53 -12.50
CA VAL A 229 -1.50 11.47 -11.45
C VAL A 229 -1.60 10.79 -10.08
N ALA A 230 -0.49 10.70 -9.35
CA ALA A 230 -0.51 10.21 -7.99
C ALA A 230 -1.29 11.15 -7.07
N GLU A 231 -2.12 10.62 -6.17
CA GLU A 231 -2.86 11.44 -5.18
C GLU A 231 -1.96 12.34 -4.32
N GLY A 232 -0.69 11.98 -4.21
CA GLY A 232 0.34 12.74 -3.49
C GLY A 232 1.26 13.57 -4.39
N ALA A 233 0.99 13.69 -5.70
CA ALA A 233 1.79 14.51 -6.60
C ALA A 233 1.83 15.98 -6.13
N ILE A 234 2.97 16.64 -6.33
CA ILE A 234 3.20 17.98 -5.83
C ILE A 234 3.85 18.86 -6.91
N SER A 235 3.43 20.12 -7.04
CA SER A 235 4.07 21.06 -7.95
C SER A 235 5.43 21.54 -7.41
N LYS A 236 6.30 22.06 -8.27
CA LYS A 236 7.58 22.66 -7.85
C LYS A 236 7.38 23.83 -6.88
N GLU A 237 6.34 24.63 -7.11
CA GLU A 237 6.00 25.76 -6.24
C GLU A 237 5.62 25.26 -4.84
N ASP A 238 4.83 24.20 -4.76
CA ASP A 238 4.38 23.63 -3.49
C ASP A 238 5.46 22.86 -2.76
N ALA A 239 6.33 22.19 -3.50
CA ALA A 239 7.48 21.50 -2.94
C ALA A 239 8.50 22.44 -2.28
N ALA A 240 8.52 23.71 -2.70
CA ALA A 240 9.34 24.77 -2.11
C ALA A 240 8.78 25.29 -0.77
N LEU A 241 7.51 25.03 -0.46
CA LEU A 241 6.88 25.45 0.78
C LEU A 241 7.33 24.62 1.99
N SER A 242 7.36 25.24 3.16
CA SER A 242 7.49 24.46 4.40
C SER A 242 6.27 23.55 4.61
N LYS A 243 6.46 22.45 5.36
CA LYS A 243 5.34 21.54 5.69
C LYS A 243 4.14 22.23 6.32
N LYS A 244 4.36 23.31 7.08
CA LYS A 244 3.32 24.08 7.73
C LYS A 244 2.53 24.92 6.73
N GLU A 245 3.23 25.57 5.82
CA GLU A 245 2.63 26.40 4.76
C GLU A 245 1.85 25.53 3.78
N TYR A 246 2.42 24.43 3.34
CA TYR A 246 1.75 23.47 2.46
C TYR A 246 0.45 22.93 3.08
N LYS A 247 0.47 22.55 4.37
CA LYS A 247 -0.76 22.16 5.07
C LYS A 247 -1.80 23.27 5.14
N LYS A 248 -1.37 24.52 5.35
CA LYS A 248 -2.26 25.67 5.33
C LYS A 248 -2.88 25.89 3.95
N LYS A 249 -2.08 25.73 2.87
CA LYS A 249 -2.55 25.81 1.47
C LYS A 249 -3.60 24.74 1.21
N LEU A 250 -3.30 23.47 1.53
CA LEU A 250 -4.24 22.36 1.34
C LEU A 250 -5.57 22.56 2.10
N ALA A 251 -5.51 23.05 3.34
CA ALA A 251 -6.71 23.32 4.13
C ALA A 251 -7.62 24.41 3.57
N LYS A 252 -7.07 25.29 2.68
CA LYS A 252 -7.79 26.36 2.00
C LYS A 252 -8.08 26.04 0.54
N SER A 253 -7.63 24.89 0.04
CA SER A 253 -7.83 24.52 -1.34
C SER A 253 -9.30 24.32 -1.65
N LYS A 254 -9.76 24.86 -2.79
CA LYS A 254 -11.09 24.63 -3.36
C LYS A 254 -11.19 23.27 -4.09
N TYR A 255 -10.05 22.63 -4.33
CA TYR A 255 -9.98 21.39 -5.10
C TYR A 255 -10.10 20.16 -4.20
N PRO A 256 -10.89 19.15 -4.60
CA PRO A 256 -11.00 17.88 -3.86
C PRO A 256 -9.69 17.10 -3.79
N SER A 257 -8.85 17.21 -4.82
CA SER A 257 -7.54 16.58 -4.91
C SER A 257 -6.62 17.34 -5.87
N VAL A 258 -5.34 16.93 -5.91
CA VAL A 258 -4.32 17.51 -6.81
C VAL A 258 -4.70 17.36 -8.29
N SER A 259 -5.37 16.29 -8.67
CA SER A 259 -5.78 16.05 -10.06
C SER A 259 -6.75 17.07 -10.57
N TYR A 260 -7.66 17.59 -9.73
CA TYR A 260 -8.56 18.67 -10.09
C TYR A 260 -7.84 20.01 -10.21
N GLU A 261 -6.83 20.27 -9.36
CA GLU A 261 -5.98 21.46 -9.51
C GLU A 261 -5.19 21.43 -10.84
N VAL A 262 -4.59 20.28 -11.16
CA VAL A 262 -3.87 20.07 -12.42
C VAL A 262 -4.80 20.26 -13.62
N ALA A 263 -6.02 19.72 -13.56
CA ALA A 263 -7.01 19.85 -14.62
C ALA A 263 -7.38 21.32 -14.88
N ASP A 264 -7.67 22.07 -13.82
CA ASP A 264 -8.02 23.50 -13.91
C ASP A 264 -6.87 24.30 -14.50
N ARG A 265 -5.64 24.10 -14.02
CA ARG A 265 -4.43 24.77 -14.53
C ARG A 265 -4.12 24.44 -16.00
N ILE A 266 -4.41 23.24 -16.48
CA ILE A 266 -4.26 22.88 -17.90
C ILE A 266 -5.37 23.54 -18.72
N SER A 267 -6.61 23.51 -18.26
CA SER A 267 -7.76 24.12 -18.93
C SER A 267 -7.57 25.62 -19.10
N GLU A 268 -7.10 26.33 -18.07
CA GLU A 268 -6.81 27.78 -18.12
C GLU A 268 -5.76 28.13 -19.16
N ARG A 269 -4.72 27.28 -19.37
CA ARG A 269 -3.61 27.58 -20.30
C ARG A 269 -3.88 27.17 -21.73
N LEU A 270 -4.62 26.10 -21.94
CA LEU A 270 -4.83 25.54 -23.28
C LEU A 270 -6.24 25.72 -23.83
N GLY A 271 -7.20 26.17 -23.01
CA GLY A 271 -8.60 26.23 -23.39
C GLY A 271 -9.24 24.87 -23.70
N LEU A 272 -8.64 23.78 -23.17
CA LEU A 272 -9.09 22.40 -23.40
C LEU A 272 -10.06 21.94 -22.31
N ASP A 273 -11.00 21.07 -22.69
CA ASP A 273 -11.85 20.34 -21.73
C ASP A 273 -11.06 19.18 -21.12
N VAL A 274 -10.69 19.31 -19.84
CA VAL A 274 -9.93 18.30 -19.10
C VAL A 274 -10.87 17.57 -18.15
N ARG A 275 -10.87 16.24 -18.22
CA ARG A 275 -11.71 15.38 -17.37
C ARG A 275 -10.86 14.63 -16.36
N VAL A 276 -11.40 14.46 -15.15
CA VAL A 276 -10.73 13.74 -14.06
C VAL A 276 -11.55 12.50 -13.71
N ALA A 277 -10.88 11.36 -13.69
CA ALA A 277 -11.39 10.10 -13.20
C ALA A 277 -10.63 9.71 -11.91
N VAL A 278 -11.36 9.42 -10.84
CA VAL A 278 -10.78 9.03 -9.55
C VAL A 278 -11.29 7.64 -9.17
N PRO A 279 -10.59 6.55 -9.54
CA PRO A 279 -10.96 5.19 -9.14
C PRO A 279 -11.05 5.01 -7.62
N GLY A 280 -10.20 5.74 -6.86
CA GLY A 280 -10.25 5.77 -5.40
C GLY A 280 -10.12 4.37 -4.78
N HIS A 281 -10.99 4.05 -3.82
CA HIS A 281 -10.94 2.80 -3.06
C HIS A 281 -11.23 1.53 -3.88
N THR A 282 -11.71 1.62 -5.12
CA THR A 282 -11.82 0.44 -6.00
C THR A 282 -10.47 -0.25 -6.18
N GLN A 283 -9.37 0.52 -6.13
CA GLN A 283 -7.99 0.01 -6.19
C GLN A 283 -7.61 -0.92 -5.02
N ARG A 284 -8.41 -0.99 -3.95
CA ARG A 284 -8.24 -1.90 -2.80
C ARG A 284 -9.14 -3.12 -2.86
N GLY A 285 -10.15 -3.11 -3.73
CA GLY A 285 -11.24 -4.08 -3.77
C GLY A 285 -10.97 -5.25 -4.73
N GLY A 286 -11.89 -6.21 -4.71
CA GLY A 286 -11.85 -7.37 -5.60
C GLY A 286 -10.96 -8.52 -5.13
N SER A 287 -10.77 -9.49 -6.00
CA SER A 287 -9.93 -10.66 -5.75
C SER A 287 -8.45 -10.34 -5.97
N PRO A 288 -7.53 -10.98 -5.21
CA PRO A 288 -6.10 -10.83 -5.49
C PRO A 288 -5.76 -11.45 -6.84
N CYS A 289 -4.89 -10.77 -7.60
CA CYS A 289 -4.38 -11.28 -8.87
C CYS A 289 -3.49 -12.54 -8.65
N PRO A 290 -3.23 -13.34 -9.70
CA PRO A 290 -2.40 -14.54 -9.58
C PRO A 290 -1.01 -14.28 -8.97
N TYR A 291 -0.38 -13.16 -9.31
CA TYR A 291 0.92 -12.78 -8.75
C TYR A 291 0.86 -12.64 -7.23
N ASP A 292 -0.12 -11.88 -6.70
CA ASP A 292 -0.27 -11.68 -5.26
C ASP A 292 -0.61 -12.99 -4.53
N ARG A 293 -1.40 -13.89 -5.14
CA ARG A 293 -1.69 -15.21 -4.54
C ARG A 293 -0.43 -16.05 -4.37
N VAL A 294 0.44 -16.07 -5.37
CA VAL A 294 1.74 -16.76 -5.32
C VAL A 294 2.66 -16.10 -4.30
N LEU A 295 2.78 -14.77 -4.35
CA LEU A 295 3.58 -13.97 -3.40
C LEU A 295 3.15 -14.24 -1.94
N CYS A 296 1.85 -14.17 -1.66
CA CYS A 296 1.29 -14.42 -0.35
C CYS A 296 1.53 -15.85 0.15
N THR A 297 1.44 -16.83 -0.73
CA THR A 297 1.75 -18.22 -0.41
C THR A 297 3.22 -18.37 0.00
N ARG A 298 4.14 -17.76 -0.76
CA ARG A 298 5.58 -17.79 -0.47
C ARG A 298 5.92 -17.06 0.82
N LEU A 299 5.43 -15.84 1.01
CA LEU A 299 5.67 -15.06 2.24
C LEU A 299 5.04 -15.75 3.46
N GLY A 300 3.83 -16.30 3.32
CA GLY A 300 3.16 -17.04 4.39
C GLY A 300 3.91 -18.31 4.79
N SER A 301 4.38 -19.09 3.83
CA SER A 301 5.20 -20.27 4.09
C SER A 301 6.52 -19.92 4.79
N ALA A 302 7.19 -18.84 4.35
CA ALA A 302 8.42 -18.38 4.99
C ALA A 302 8.18 -17.83 6.41
N ALA A 303 7.04 -17.17 6.66
CA ALA A 303 6.63 -16.77 8.01
C ALA A 303 6.38 -17.98 8.91
N ALA A 304 5.70 -19.00 8.40
CA ALA A 304 5.51 -20.26 9.14
C ALA A 304 6.85 -20.92 9.49
N LYS A 305 7.80 -20.95 8.55
CA LYS A 305 9.16 -21.46 8.82
C LYS A 305 9.86 -20.65 9.91
N ALA A 306 9.81 -19.32 9.87
CA ALA A 306 10.40 -18.48 10.91
C ALA A 306 9.78 -18.77 12.30
N ILE A 307 8.47 -19.01 12.37
CA ILE A 307 7.77 -19.39 13.60
C ILE A 307 8.21 -20.77 14.11
N MET A 308 8.35 -21.75 13.22
CA MET A 308 8.84 -23.11 13.59
C MET A 308 10.29 -23.09 14.05
N ASP A 309 11.12 -22.28 13.43
CA ASP A 309 12.52 -22.07 13.79
C ASP A 309 12.70 -21.19 15.06
N GLU A 310 11.61 -20.64 15.61
CA GLU A 310 11.59 -19.66 16.71
C GLU A 310 12.42 -18.39 16.44
N ASP A 311 12.53 -18.01 15.16
CA ASP A 311 13.27 -16.85 14.69
C ASP A 311 12.32 -15.66 14.49
N TYR A 312 12.15 -14.90 15.55
CA TYR A 312 11.19 -13.79 15.65
C TYR A 312 11.83 -12.41 15.47
N GLY A 313 11.01 -11.37 15.53
CA GLY A 313 11.45 -9.98 15.45
C GLY A 313 11.77 -9.52 14.02
N CYS A 314 11.26 -10.21 13.02
CA CYS A 314 11.56 -9.96 11.62
C CYS A 314 10.31 -9.65 10.77
N MET A 315 10.55 -8.99 9.65
CA MET A 315 9.66 -8.93 8.49
C MET A 315 10.07 -10.02 7.49
N ILE A 316 9.11 -10.77 6.98
CA ILE A 316 9.36 -11.65 5.84
C ILE A 316 9.25 -10.83 4.57
N ALA A 317 10.37 -10.59 3.92
CA ALA A 317 10.49 -9.76 2.73
C ALA A 317 10.68 -10.61 1.45
N MET A 318 10.38 -10.01 0.31
CA MET A 318 10.83 -10.49 -0.99
C MET A 318 12.03 -9.65 -1.41
N VAL A 319 13.18 -10.27 -1.64
CA VAL A 319 14.42 -9.60 -2.07
C VAL A 319 15.09 -10.42 -3.18
N ASN A 320 15.26 -9.81 -4.33
CA ASN A 320 15.82 -10.47 -5.55
C ASN A 320 15.10 -11.80 -5.87
N GLY A 321 13.76 -11.79 -5.80
CA GLY A 321 12.96 -12.97 -6.09
C GLY A 321 12.96 -14.08 -5.03
N GLN A 322 13.62 -13.87 -3.89
CA GLN A 322 13.70 -14.82 -2.78
C GLN A 322 13.05 -14.26 -1.52
N THR A 323 12.46 -15.13 -0.71
CA THR A 323 11.99 -14.74 0.63
C THR A 323 13.17 -14.61 1.58
N LYS A 324 13.22 -13.51 2.32
CA LYS A 324 14.27 -13.24 3.33
C LYS A 324 13.64 -12.75 4.63
N LYS A 325 14.28 -13.08 5.75
CA LYS A 325 14.00 -12.49 7.07
C LYS A 325 14.81 -11.19 7.18
N VAL A 326 14.13 -10.08 7.42
CA VAL A 326 14.73 -8.76 7.62
C VAL A 326 14.38 -8.27 9.01
N PRO A 327 15.36 -7.93 9.88
CA PRO A 327 15.06 -7.47 11.23
C PRO A 327 14.12 -6.24 11.22
N LEU A 328 13.08 -6.26 12.03
CA LEU A 328 12.14 -5.13 12.14
C LEU A 328 12.83 -3.85 12.58
N ALA A 329 13.85 -3.95 13.41
CA ALA A 329 14.66 -2.80 13.85
C ALA A 329 15.31 -2.05 12.68
N ASP A 330 15.67 -2.75 11.60
CA ASP A 330 16.37 -2.18 10.47
C ASP A 330 15.45 -1.45 9.49
N VAL A 331 14.16 -1.78 9.49
CA VAL A 331 13.21 -1.32 8.47
C VAL A 331 12.06 -0.49 9.01
N ALA A 332 11.69 -0.66 10.28
CA ALA A 332 10.55 0.03 10.87
C ALA A 332 10.72 1.56 10.84
N GLY A 333 9.77 2.23 10.22
CA GLY A 333 9.79 3.69 10.11
C GLY A 333 10.51 4.24 8.88
N LYS A 334 11.21 3.42 8.12
CA LYS A 334 11.78 3.81 6.83
C LYS A 334 10.72 3.72 5.73
N LEU A 335 10.83 4.60 4.74
CA LEU A 335 9.92 4.65 3.60
C LEU A 335 10.68 4.27 2.33
N LYS A 336 10.08 3.41 1.50
CA LYS A 336 10.58 3.08 0.17
C LYS A 336 9.91 3.99 -0.86
N THR A 337 10.64 4.95 -1.37
CA THR A 337 10.21 5.91 -2.38
C THR A 337 10.70 5.52 -3.78
N VAL A 338 10.06 6.05 -4.82
CA VAL A 338 10.57 5.94 -6.20
C VAL A 338 11.83 6.80 -6.31
N ASP A 339 12.93 6.20 -6.76
CA ASP A 339 14.13 6.98 -7.11
C ASP A 339 13.90 7.66 -8.47
N PRO A 340 13.92 9.01 -8.53
CA PRO A 340 13.78 9.75 -9.79
C PRO A 340 14.85 9.42 -10.84
N LYS A 341 15.97 8.85 -10.40
CA LYS A 341 17.08 8.41 -11.27
C LYS A 341 17.05 6.92 -11.59
N SER A 342 16.02 6.20 -11.15
CA SER A 342 15.87 4.75 -11.39
C SER A 342 15.86 4.43 -12.87
N GLN A 343 16.20 3.18 -13.18
CA GLN A 343 16.15 2.67 -14.55
C GLN A 343 14.74 2.77 -15.13
N MET A 344 13.72 2.43 -14.34
CA MET A 344 12.31 2.48 -14.75
C MET A 344 11.87 3.89 -15.20
N ILE A 345 12.26 4.94 -14.48
CA ILE A 345 11.97 6.34 -14.87
C ILE A 345 12.69 6.69 -16.18
N LYS A 346 13.97 6.31 -16.30
CA LYS A 346 14.75 6.56 -17.53
C LYS A 346 14.17 5.85 -18.75
N GLU A 347 13.72 4.61 -18.57
CA GLU A 347 13.07 3.83 -19.64
C GLU A 347 11.74 4.42 -20.04
N ALA A 348 10.91 4.80 -19.08
CA ALA A 348 9.65 5.48 -19.34
C ALA A 348 9.86 6.81 -20.11
N LYS A 349 10.84 7.63 -19.72
CA LYS A 349 11.19 8.84 -20.47
C LYS A 349 11.67 8.57 -21.90
N ARG A 350 12.42 7.47 -22.13
CA ARG A 350 12.85 7.08 -23.49
C ARG A 350 11.68 6.70 -24.40
N THR A 351 10.58 6.20 -23.85
CA THR A 351 9.34 5.94 -24.61
C THR A 351 8.49 7.18 -24.86
N GLY A 352 8.93 8.34 -24.37
CA GLY A 352 8.26 9.62 -24.57
C GLY A 352 7.33 10.05 -23.44
N ILE A 353 7.27 9.30 -22.35
CA ILE A 353 6.45 9.66 -21.18
C ILE A 353 7.04 10.89 -20.49
N CYS A 354 6.22 11.93 -20.28
CA CYS A 354 6.59 13.15 -19.57
C CYS A 354 6.32 12.98 -18.06
N PHE A 355 7.24 13.47 -17.22
CA PHE A 355 7.07 13.49 -15.75
C PHE A 355 6.90 14.91 -15.20
N GLY A 356 6.79 15.91 -16.06
CA GLY A 356 6.64 17.31 -15.67
C GLY A 356 7.93 17.95 -15.10
N ASP A 357 9.10 17.38 -15.29
CA ASP A 357 10.39 17.85 -14.76
C ASP A 357 11.29 18.57 -15.76
#